data_fb9917b88035b3fde7ce16ac561266cf
#
_entry.id   fb9917b88035b3fde7ce16ac561266cf
#
_cell.length_a   1.000
_cell.length_b   1.000
_cell.length_c   1.000
_cell.angle_alpha   90.00
_cell.angle_beta   90.00
_cell.angle_gamma   90.00
#
_symmetry.space_group_name_H-M   'P 1'
#
loop_
_entity.id
_entity.type
_entity.pdbx_description
1 polymer ?
#
loop_
_entity_poly.entity_id
_entity_poly.type
_entity_poly.pdbx_seq_one_letter_code
_entity_poly.pdbx_strand_id
1 'polypeptide(L)'
;MLTCKIGFMQGRLSPVINGMIQAFPWENWQKEFSDSSSIGFHLMEWTLDQANLYQNPLLTIDGQETIHQLKTANQISIPSLTGDCFMQSPFWKTSRKASIDLQEDFRNIVLACKEIGISTIVIPLVDNGGIENNKQEDSLVNFLNGEIEFLESNNISIAFESDYGPHEFRILIERFESSLFGVNYDIGNSAALGFEPKEEFQAYAAYILNVHIKDRKLHGTTVPLGDGDAKFPDVFYHLDQSNYSGNLILQTARSSNHDYKTPL
;
A
#
# COMPACT_ATOMS: atom_id res chain seq x y z
N MET A 1 11.92 21.37 3.08
CA MET A 1 10.47 21.49 2.81
C MET A 1 10.06 20.28 2.01
N LEU A 2 9.11 19.49 2.51
CA LEU A 2 8.62 18.29 1.84
C LEU A 2 8.10 18.62 0.44
N THR A 3 8.57 17.89 -0.57
CA THR A 3 8.16 18.02 -1.98
C THR A 3 7.28 16.85 -2.42
N CYS A 4 6.62 16.22 -1.45
CA CYS A 4 5.79 15.04 -1.66
C CYS A 4 4.55 15.35 -2.49
N LYS A 5 4.11 14.37 -3.28
CA LYS A 5 2.81 14.39 -3.95
C LYS A 5 1.78 13.74 -3.05
N ILE A 6 0.61 14.37 -2.94
CA ILE A 6 -0.51 13.82 -2.17
C ILE A 6 -1.46 13.09 -3.11
N GLY A 7 -1.80 11.88 -2.76
CA GLY A 7 -2.78 11.05 -3.46
C GLY A 7 -3.76 10.43 -2.49
N PHE A 8 -4.63 9.59 -3.01
CA PHE A 8 -5.61 8.85 -2.23
C PHE A 8 -5.58 7.36 -2.59
N MET A 9 -5.99 6.54 -1.65
CA MET A 9 -6.18 5.11 -1.86
C MET A 9 -7.50 4.85 -2.58
N GLN A 10 -7.46 4.08 -3.65
CA GLN A 10 -8.65 3.69 -4.41
C GLN A 10 -9.71 3.05 -3.49
N GLY A 11 -10.96 3.33 -3.78
CA GLY A 11 -12.10 2.96 -2.93
C GLY A 11 -12.51 4.07 -1.96
N ARG A 12 -11.66 5.06 -1.68
CA ARG A 12 -12.01 6.15 -0.73
C ARG A 12 -13.07 7.12 -1.28
N LEU A 13 -13.20 7.23 -2.60
CA LEU A 13 -14.25 8.03 -3.27
C LEU A 13 -15.50 7.22 -3.63
N SER A 14 -15.60 5.99 -3.15
CA SER A 14 -16.68 5.03 -3.46
C SER A 14 -17.44 4.61 -2.21
N PRO A 15 -18.66 4.07 -2.34
CA PRO A 15 -19.37 3.46 -1.23
C PRO A 15 -18.58 2.34 -0.54
N VAL A 16 -18.84 2.12 0.74
CA VAL A 16 -18.30 0.98 1.48
C VAL A 16 -18.85 -0.32 0.91
N ILE A 17 -17.98 -1.27 0.61
CA ILE A 17 -18.37 -2.57 0.06
C ILE A 17 -18.43 -3.60 1.19
N ASN A 18 -19.59 -4.17 1.43
CA ASN A 18 -19.84 -5.23 2.44
C ASN A 18 -19.29 -4.89 3.84
N GLY A 19 -19.26 -3.62 4.22
CA GLY A 19 -18.74 -3.17 5.50
C GLY A 19 -17.20 -3.18 5.62
N MET A 20 -16.48 -3.52 4.56
CA MET A 20 -15.01 -3.51 4.54
C MET A 20 -14.48 -2.08 4.43
N ILE A 21 -13.51 -1.76 5.28
CA ILE A 21 -12.82 -0.46 5.24
C ILE A 21 -12.05 -0.31 3.93
N GLN A 22 -11.43 -1.39 3.46
CA GLN A 22 -10.64 -1.44 2.23
C GLN A 22 -11.17 -2.56 1.33
N ALA A 23 -11.50 -2.24 0.10
CA ALA A 23 -11.84 -3.17 -0.97
C ALA A 23 -11.82 -2.45 -2.32
N PHE A 24 -11.57 -3.20 -3.39
CA PHE A 24 -11.63 -2.66 -4.76
C PHE A 24 -13.07 -2.25 -5.11
N PRO A 25 -13.30 -1.01 -5.60
CA PRO A 25 -14.65 -0.46 -5.81
C PRO A 25 -15.24 -0.88 -7.16
N TRP A 26 -15.60 -2.15 -7.33
CA TRP A 26 -16.02 -2.80 -8.59
C TRP A 26 -17.02 -1.98 -9.42
N GLU A 27 -18.01 -1.39 -8.80
CA GLU A 27 -19.05 -0.63 -9.51
C GLU A 27 -18.66 0.82 -9.81
N ASN A 28 -17.67 1.36 -9.09
CA ASN A 28 -17.34 2.78 -9.12
C ASN A 28 -15.88 3.09 -9.48
N TRP A 29 -15.02 2.11 -9.71
CA TRP A 29 -13.58 2.31 -9.92
C TRP A 29 -13.26 3.31 -11.03
N GLN A 30 -14.04 3.30 -12.13
CA GLN A 30 -13.85 4.26 -13.24
C GLN A 30 -14.24 5.68 -12.84
N LYS A 31 -15.31 5.80 -12.04
CA LYS A 31 -15.81 7.09 -11.58
C LYS A 31 -14.84 7.79 -10.64
N GLU A 32 -14.05 7.05 -9.86
CA GLU A 32 -13.06 7.63 -8.97
C GLU A 32 -12.02 8.47 -9.68
N PHE A 33 -11.70 8.21 -10.96
CA PHE A 33 -10.80 9.04 -11.75
C PHE A 33 -11.36 10.46 -11.97
N SER A 34 -12.61 10.58 -12.37
CA SER A 34 -13.24 11.89 -12.57
C SER A 34 -13.56 12.59 -11.25
N ASP A 35 -13.98 11.83 -10.24
CA ASP A 35 -14.26 12.39 -8.91
C ASP A 35 -13.00 12.94 -8.25
N SER A 36 -11.87 12.23 -8.30
CA SER A 36 -10.60 12.69 -7.75
C SER A 36 -10.08 13.92 -8.45
N SER A 37 -10.09 13.95 -9.78
CA SER A 37 -9.69 15.12 -10.57
C SER A 37 -10.56 16.35 -10.23
N SER A 38 -11.86 16.16 -10.01
CA SER A 38 -12.80 17.26 -9.66
C SER A 38 -12.50 17.92 -8.32
N ILE A 39 -11.80 17.24 -7.40
CA ILE A 39 -11.39 17.76 -6.08
C ILE A 39 -9.88 18.03 -5.99
N GLY A 40 -9.16 17.94 -7.12
CA GLY A 40 -7.77 18.34 -7.23
C GLY A 40 -6.74 17.24 -6.93
N PHE A 41 -7.14 15.97 -6.78
CA PHE A 41 -6.21 14.86 -6.69
C PHE A 41 -5.82 14.35 -8.07
N HIS A 42 -4.51 14.20 -8.29
CA HIS A 42 -3.92 13.69 -9.52
C HIS A 42 -3.05 12.45 -9.31
N LEU A 43 -3.16 11.84 -8.13
CA LEU A 43 -2.43 10.63 -7.77
C LEU A 43 -3.36 9.67 -7.01
N MET A 44 -3.41 8.42 -7.48
CA MET A 44 -4.19 7.34 -6.89
C MET A 44 -3.26 6.16 -6.59
N GLU A 45 -3.44 5.51 -5.45
CA GLU A 45 -2.90 4.19 -5.18
C GLU A 45 -3.95 3.13 -5.49
N TRP A 46 -3.60 2.16 -6.35
CA TRP A 46 -4.52 1.10 -6.76
C TRP A 46 -4.74 0.10 -5.64
N THR A 47 -5.97 -0.39 -5.48
CA THR A 47 -6.31 -1.44 -4.50
C THR A 47 -6.54 -2.76 -5.22
N LEU A 48 -5.92 -3.84 -4.73
CA LEU A 48 -6.04 -5.17 -5.33
C LEU A 48 -6.35 -6.23 -4.27
N ASP A 49 -7.54 -6.83 -4.40
CA ASP A 49 -8.00 -7.94 -3.56
C ASP A 49 -7.75 -9.30 -4.20
N GLN A 50 -7.65 -10.36 -3.38
CA GLN A 50 -7.57 -11.75 -3.86
C GLN A 50 -8.89 -12.21 -4.48
N ALA A 51 -10.02 -11.76 -3.94
CA ALA A 51 -11.33 -12.09 -4.50
C ALA A 51 -11.47 -11.52 -5.92
N ASN A 52 -11.73 -12.41 -6.88
CA ASN A 52 -11.83 -12.06 -8.31
C ASN A 52 -10.55 -11.43 -8.89
N LEU A 53 -9.37 -11.85 -8.42
CA LEU A 53 -8.06 -11.28 -8.78
C LEU A 53 -7.93 -11.08 -10.30
N TYR A 54 -8.13 -12.13 -11.09
CA TYR A 54 -8.01 -12.10 -12.55
C TYR A 54 -9.16 -11.41 -13.31
N GLN A 55 -10.19 -10.95 -12.58
CA GLN A 55 -11.25 -10.10 -13.13
C GLN A 55 -10.98 -8.62 -12.85
N ASN A 56 -10.01 -8.30 -11.96
CA ASN A 56 -9.64 -6.92 -11.70
C ASN A 56 -9.13 -6.26 -12.99
N PRO A 57 -9.57 -5.04 -13.33
CA PRO A 57 -9.17 -4.33 -14.54
C PRO A 57 -7.65 -4.23 -14.72
N LEU A 58 -6.89 -4.18 -13.63
CA LEU A 58 -5.42 -4.18 -13.68
C LEU A 58 -4.86 -5.43 -14.38
N LEU A 59 -5.51 -6.58 -14.24
CA LEU A 59 -5.05 -7.89 -14.72
C LEU A 59 -5.73 -8.34 -16.03
N THR A 60 -6.50 -7.46 -16.68
CA THR A 60 -7.15 -7.75 -17.96
C THR A 60 -6.72 -6.75 -19.04
N ILE A 61 -6.59 -7.18 -20.28
CA ILE A 61 -6.18 -6.33 -21.41
C ILE A 61 -7.16 -5.15 -21.58
N ASP A 62 -8.45 -5.43 -21.66
CA ASP A 62 -9.49 -4.39 -21.83
C ASP A 62 -9.52 -3.42 -20.63
N GLY A 63 -9.26 -3.94 -19.43
CA GLY A 63 -9.17 -3.13 -18.22
C GLY A 63 -7.95 -2.20 -18.23
N GLN A 64 -6.78 -2.68 -18.65
CA GLN A 64 -5.56 -1.88 -18.77
C GLN A 64 -5.74 -0.77 -19.81
N GLU A 65 -6.33 -1.06 -20.96
CA GLU A 65 -6.66 -0.03 -21.96
C GLU A 65 -7.59 1.04 -21.38
N THR A 66 -8.62 0.62 -20.63
CA THR A 66 -9.54 1.54 -19.95
C THR A 66 -8.81 2.39 -18.90
N ILE A 67 -7.93 1.80 -18.11
CA ILE A 67 -7.12 2.52 -17.12
C ILE A 67 -6.26 3.58 -17.81
N HIS A 68 -5.57 3.26 -18.91
CA HIS A 68 -4.77 4.22 -19.67
C HIS A 68 -5.60 5.40 -20.19
N GLN A 69 -6.79 5.13 -20.73
CA GLN A 69 -7.72 6.17 -21.18
C GLN A 69 -8.14 7.10 -20.02
N LEU A 70 -8.54 6.51 -18.89
CA LEU A 70 -8.98 7.26 -17.71
C LEU A 70 -7.85 8.06 -17.06
N LYS A 71 -6.62 7.51 -16.96
CA LYS A 71 -5.42 8.23 -16.52
C LYS A 71 -5.18 9.48 -17.37
N THR A 72 -5.25 9.33 -18.68
CA THR A 72 -5.00 10.42 -19.63
C THR A 72 -6.10 11.47 -19.55
N ALA A 73 -7.37 11.06 -19.60
CA ALA A 73 -8.52 11.98 -19.61
C ALA A 73 -8.63 12.80 -18.32
N ASN A 74 -8.24 12.24 -17.17
CA ASN A 74 -8.36 12.89 -15.86
C ASN A 74 -7.01 13.36 -15.28
N GLN A 75 -5.91 13.19 -16.00
CA GLN A 75 -4.55 13.53 -15.56
C GLN A 75 -4.17 12.87 -14.23
N ILE A 76 -4.53 11.58 -14.06
CA ILE A 76 -4.25 10.78 -12.87
C ILE A 76 -3.00 9.93 -13.12
N SER A 77 -2.08 9.93 -12.17
CA SER A 77 -0.99 8.96 -12.07
C SER A 77 -1.32 7.88 -11.04
N ILE A 78 -0.86 6.65 -11.30
CA ILE A 78 -1.01 5.51 -10.39
C ILE A 78 0.41 4.97 -10.13
N PRO A 79 1.14 5.53 -9.16
CA PRO A 79 2.53 5.13 -8.90
C PRO A 79 2.65 3.89 -8.00
N SER A 80 1.62 3.59 -7.22
CA SER A 80 1.64 2.51 -6.24
C SER A 80 0.36 1.69 -6.23
N LEU A 81 0.48 0.48 -5.68
CA LEU A 81 -0.61 -0.48 -5.51
C LEU A 81 -0.57 -1.02 -4.07
N THR A 82 -1.70 -0.97 -3.38
CA THR A 82 -1.92 -1.73 -2.14
C THR A 82 -2.37 -3.14 -2.50
N GLY A 83 -1.51 -4.12 -2.20
CA GLY A 83 -1.72 -5.53 -2.48
C GLY A 83 -2.39 -6.26 -1.31
N ASP A 84 -3.65 -5.94 -1.01
CA ASP A 84 -4.43 -6.64 0.02
C ASP A 84 -4.55 -8.15 -0.31
N CYS A 85 -4.47 -8.53 -1.60
CA CYS A 85 -4.44 -9.91 -2.05
C CYS A 85 -3.32 -10.72 -1.37
N PHE A 86 -2.15 -10.13 -1.13
CA PHE A 86 -1.03 -10.81 -0.46
C PHE A 86 -1.30 -11.06 1.02
N MET A 87 -1.98 -10.13 1.70
CA MET A 87 -2.44 -10.30 3.07
C MET A 87 -3.58 -11.32 3.15
N GLN A 88 -4.52 -11.27 2.21
CA GLN A 88 -5.68 -12.17 2.17
C GLN A 88 -5.28 -13.61 1.86
N SER A 89 -4.23 -13.81 1.03
CA SER A 89 -3.70 -15.13 0.64
C SER A 89 -2.16 -15.14 0.66
N PRO A 90 -1.54 -15.14 1.85
CA PRO A 90 -0.10 -15.01 1.97
C PRO A 90 0.63 -16.29 1.53
N PHE A 91 1.46 -16.21 0.47
CA PHE A 91 2.22 -17.35 -0.05
C PHE A 91 3.23 -17.91 0.97
N TRP A 92 3.67 -17.08 1.92
CA TRP A 92 4.60 -17.48 2.98
C TRP A 92 3.98 -18.28 4.12
N LYS A 93 2.63 -18.36 4.16
CA LYS A 93 1.87 -19.12 5.17
C LYS A 93 1.25 -20.40 4.64
N THR A 94 1.33 -20.67 3.33
CA THR A 94 0.60 -21.76 2.69
C THR A 94 1.46 -23.02 2.49
N SER A 95 0.82 -24.13 2.10
CA SER A 95 1.53 -25.33 1.67
C SER A 95 2.30 -25.09 0.38
N ARG A 96 3.37 -25.87 0.14
CA ARG A 96 4.25 -25.69 -1.02
C ARG A 96 3.51 -25.57 -2.36
N LYS A 97 2.46 -26.35 -2.58
CA LYS A 97 1.71 -26.30 -3.85
C LYS A 97 0.96 -24.99 -3.99
N ALA A 98 0.17 -24.59 -3.00
CA ALA A 98 -0.58 -23.33 -3.03
C ALA A 98 0.36 -22.12 -3.04
N SER A 99 1.54 -22.22 -2.40
CA SER A 99 2.56 -21.16 -2.43
C SER A 99 3.07 -20.90 -3.86
N ILE A 100 3.27 -21.94 -4.68
CA ILE A 100 3.71 -21.79 -6.08
C ILE A 100 2.69 -21.02 -6.90
N ASP A 101 1.41 -21.37 -6.77
CA ASP A 101 0.33 -20.69 -7.49
C ASP A 101 0.25 -19.20 -7.08
N LEU A 102 0.36 -18.88 -5.78
CA LEU A 102 0.37 -17.51 -5.28
C LEU A 102 1.65 -16.71 -5.64
N GLN A 103 2.79 -17.40 -5.79
CA GLN A 103 4.01 -16.79 -6.30
C GLN A 103 3.90 -16.46 -7.81
N GLU A 104 3.15 -17.25 -8.55
CA GLU A 104 2.82 -16.94 -9.94
C GLU A 104 1.85 -15.75 -10.03
N ASP A 105 0.84 -15.68 -9.14
CA ASP A 105 -0.01 -14.49 -9.00
C ASP A 105 0.83 -13.24 -8.75
N PHE A 106 1.85 -13.30 -7.87
CA PHE A 106 2.77 -12.19 -7.62
C PHE A 106 3.45 -11.72 -8.91
N ARG A 107 4.00 -12.64 -9.73
CA ARG A 107 4.66 -12.27 -10.99
C ARG A 107 3.69 -11.65 -11.99
N ASN A 108 2.48 -12.17 -12.09
CA ASN A 108 1.44 -11.63 -12.95
C ASN A 108 1.03 -10.21 -12.52
N ILE A 109 0.94 -9.96 -11.21
CA ILE A 109 0.68 -8.62 -10.65
C ILE A 109 1.83 -7.66 -10.98
N VAL A 110 3.08 -8.08 -10.84
CA VAL A 110 4.26 -7.26 -11.20
C VAL A 110 4.21 -6.85 -12.68
N LEU A 111 3.90 -7.78 -13.59
CA LEU A 111 3.78 -7.48 -15.02
C LEU A 111 2.62 -6.51 -15.31
N ALA A 112 1.48 -6.71 -14.67
CA ALA A 112 0.34 -5.81 -14.81
C ALA A 112 0.64 -4.40 -14.24
N CYS A 113 1.36 -4.31 -13.13
CA CYS A 113 1.82 -3.05 -12.56
C CYS A 113 2.73 -2.29 -13.52
N LYS A 114 3.70 -2.99 -14.12
CA LYS A 114 4.60 -2.41 -15.15
C LYS A 114 3.80 -1.81 -16.30
N GLU A 115 2.82 -2.54 -16.83
CA GLU A 115 2.00 -2.09 -17.96
C GLU A 115 1.28 -0.77 -17.65
N ILE A 116 0.74 -0.62 -16.46
CA ILE A 116 0.04 0.59 -16.03
C ILE A 116 0.99 1.73 -15.60
N GLY A 117 2.27 1.42 -15.36
CA GLY A 117 3.26 2.37 -14.85
C GLY A 117 3.22 2.52 -13.33
N ILE A 118 2.74 1.51 -12.61
CA ILE A 118 2.89 1.36 -11.16
C ILE A 118 4.33 0.92 -10.90
N SER A 119 5.00 1.58 -9.96
CA SER A 119 6.41 1.29 -9.61
C SER A 119 6.61 0.79 -8.18
N THR A 120 5.59 0.86 -7.34
CA THR A 120 5.66 0.40 -5.95
C THR A 120 4.48 -0.50 -5.62
N ILE A 121 4.75 -1.69 -5.12
CA ILE A 121 3.72 -2.61 -4.61
C ILE A 121 3.85 -2.65 -3.09
N VAL A 122 2.78 -2.31 -2.39
CA VAL A 122 2.69 -2.47 -0.93
C VAL A 122 2.23 -3.89 -0.61
N ILE A 123 3.01 -4.59 0.21
CA ILE A 123 2.66 -5.93 0.73
C ILE A 123 2.38 -5.79 2.23
N PRO A 124 1.10 -5.91 2.65
CA PRO A 124 0.76 -5.83 4.07
C PRO A 124 1.13 -7.13 4.80
N LEU A 125 2.06 -7.01 5.75
CA LEU A 125 2.46 -8.05 6.71
C LEU A 125 1.73 -7.85 8.03
N VAL A 126 0.43 -7.60 7.94
CA VAL A 126 -0.49 -7.34 9.06
C VAL A 126 -1.66 -8.31 9.01
N ASP A 127 -2.45 -8.40 10.04
CA ASP A 127 -3.63 -9.28 10.10
C ASP A 127 -3.31 -10.72 9.64
N ASN A 128 -4.05 -11.25 8.66
CA ASN A 128 -3.78 -12.59 8.11
C ASN A 128 -2.42 -12.70 7.40
N GLY A 129 -1.87 -11.59 6.91
CA GLY A 129 -0.53 -11.51 6.29
C GLY A 129 0.61 -11.44 7.30
N GLY A 130 0.31 -11.19 8.60
CA GLY A 130 1.33 -11.06 9.65
C GLY A 130 2.24 -12.28 9.78
N ILE A 131 3.53 -12.06 10.00
CA ILE A 131 4.52 -13.13 10.14
C ILE A 131 4.50 -13.65 11.59
N GLU A 132 4.30 -14.96 11.77
CA GLU A 132 4.12 -15.58 13.08
C GLU A 132 5.38 -16.33 13.57
N ASN A 133 6.30 -16.63 12.67
CA ASN A 133 7.51 -17.38 12.98
C ASN A 133 8.57 -17.24 11.89
N ASN A 134 9.82 -17.60 12.25
CA ASN A 134 10.98 -17.49 11.36
C ASN A 134 10.83 -18.28 10.05
N LYS A 135 10.09 -19.41 10.04
CA LYS A 135 9.91 -20.19 8.81
C LYS A 135 9.07 -19.44 7.77
N GLN A 136 8.06 -18.73 8.21
CA GLN A 136 7.25 -17.86 7.32
C GLN A 136 8.09 -16.68 6.83
N GLU A 137 8.87 -16.06 7.71
CA GLU A 137 9.78 -14.97 7.36
C GLU A 137 10.84 -15.44 6.35
N ASP A 138 11.47 -16.58 6.58
CA ASP A 138 12.42 -17.18 5.64
C ASP A 138 11.79 -17.49 4.28
N SER A 139 10.54 -17.97 4.28
CA SER A 139 9.80 -18.23 3.03
C SER A 139 9.56 -16.93 2.22
N LEU A 140 9.16 -15.86 2.88
CA LEU A 140 8.96 -14.54 2.25
C LEU A 140 10.27 -14.00 1.68
N VAL A 141 11.31 -13.95 2.53
CA VAL A 141 12.61 -13.36 2.19
C VAL A 141 13.29 -14.15 1.06
N ASN A 142 13.34 -15.48 1.16
CA ASN A 142 13.98 -16.33 0.13
C ASN A 142 13.28 -16.22 -1.21
N PHE A 143 11.96 -16.17 -1.24
CA PHE A 143 11.22 -15.99 -2.49
C PHE A 143 11.54 -14.62 -3.12
N LEU A 144 11.37 -13.54 -2.37
CA LEU A 144 11.54 -12.19 -2.91
C LEU A 144 12.99 -11.87 -3.29
N ASN A 145 13.99 -12.37 -2.56
CA ASN A 145 15.39 -12.27 -2.97
C ASN A 145 15.65 -13.02 -4.29
N GLY A 146 14.95 -14.13 -4.53
CA GLY A 146 14.99 -14.83 -5.82
C GLY A 146 14.35 -14.07 -6.99
N GLU A 147 13.52 -13.07 -6.71
CA GLU A 147 12.80 -12.27 -7.73
C GLU A 147 13.49 -10.90 -8.01
N ILE A 148 14.64 -10.60 -7.41
CA ILE A 148 15.32 -9.27 -7.56
C ILE A 148 15.52 -8.89 -9.03
N GLU A 149 16.12 -9.76 -9.84
CA GLU A 149 16.37 -9.48 -11.27
C GLU A 149 15.05 -9.25 -12.03
N PHE A 150 14.01 -9.97 -11.69
CA PHE A 150 12.68 -9.81 -12.28
C PHE A 150 12.06 -8.47 -11.88
N LEU A 151 12.14 -8.07 -10.62
CA LEU A 151 11.66 -6.78 -10.11
C LEU A 151 12.43 -5.61 -10.75
N GLU A 152 13.77 -5.70 -10.82
CA GLU A 152 14.63 -4.70 -11.47
C GLU A 152 14.26 -4.50 -12.95
N SER A 153 14.11 -5.60 -13.69
CA SER A 153 13.78 -5.56 -15.12
C SER A 153 12.39 -4.95 -15.40
N ASN A 154 11.50 -4.94 -14.40
CA ASN A 154 10.18 -4.36 -14.47
C ASN A 154 10.07 -2.99 -13.77
N ASN A 155 11.13 -2.47 -13.15
CA ASN A 155 11.17 -1.24 -12.36
C ASN A 155 10.14 -1.23 -11.22
N ILE A 156 10.01 -2.33 -10.50
CA ILE A 156 9.10 -2.48 -9.37
C ILE A 156 9.87 -2.56 -8.06
N SER A 157 9.45 -1.76 -7.09
CA SER A 157 9.87 -1.83 -5.69
C SER A 157 8.77 -2.42 -4.83
N ILE A 158 9.14 -3.09 -3.75
CA ILE A 158 8.23 -3.67 -2.77
C ILE A 158 8.34 -2.89 -1.47
N ALA A 159 7.21 -2.36 -0.99
CA ALA A 159 7.12 -1.67 0.28
C ALA A 159 6.29 -2.53 1.26
N PHE A 160 6.87 -2.89 2.39
CA PHE A 160 6.16 -3.67 3.39
C PHE A 160 5.48 -2.76 4.42
N GLU A 161 4.26 -3.12 4.81
CA GLU A 161 3.57 -2.61 5.98
C GLU A 161 3.56 -3.71 7.03
N SER A 162 3.93 -3.45 8.29
CA SER A 162 4.10 -4.50 9.29
C SER A 162 3.70 -4.05 10.69
N ASP A 163 3.24 -5.02 11.50
CA ASP A 163 2.99 -4.85 12.94
C ASP A 163 4.26 -5.08 13.79
N TYR A 164 5.39 -5.37 13.19
CA TYR A 164 6.67 -5.47 13.88
C TYR A 164 7.06 -4.15 14.55
N GLY A 165 7.67 -4.26 15.73
CA GLY A 165 8.31 -3.09 16.35
C GLY A 165 9.40 -2.48 15.46
N PRO A 166 9.77 -1.20 15.67
CA PRO A 166 10.68 -0.51 14.76
C PRO A 166 12.00 -1.23 14.52
N HIS A 167 12.58 -1.82 15.56
CA HIS A 167 13.85 -2.54 15.47
C HIS A 167 13.73 -3.87 14.70
N GLU A 168 12.70 -4.66 15.01
CA GLU A 168 12.41 -5.92 14.35
C GLU A 168 12.07 -5.72 12.88
N PHE A 169 11.33 -4.65 12.55
CA PHE A 169 10.99 -4.32 11.18
C PHE A 169 12.24 -3.94 10.38
N ARG A 170 13.14 -3.16 10.97
CA ARG A 170 14.43 -2.87 10.36
C ARG A 170 15.23 -4.14 10.07
N ILE A 171 15.32 -5.07 11.04
CA ILE A 171 16.03 -6.34 10.87
C ILE A 171 15.43 -7.14 9.71
N LEU A 172 14.11 -7.18 9.58
CA LEU A 172 13.45 -7.83 8.44
C LEU A 172 13.86 -7.18 7.12
N ILE A 173 13.80 -5.84 7.01
CA ILE A 173 14.15 -5.13 5.76
C ILE A 173 15.62 -5.37 5.38
N GLU A 174 16.53 -5.40 6.35
CA GLU A 174 17.95 -5.65 6.11
C GLU A 174 18.27 -7.10 5.66
N ARG A 175 17.31 -8.02 5.68
CA ARG A 175 17.44 -9.37 5.10
C ARG A 175 17.27 -9.40 3.58
N PHE A 176 16.71 -8.34 2.99
CA PHE A 176 16.58 -8.24 1.54
C PHE A 176 17.86 -7.68 0.92
N GLU A 177 18.31 -8.31 -0.17
CA GLU A 177 19.62 -8.06 -0.80
C GLU A 177 19.60 -6.89 -1.81
N SER A 178 18.51 -6.10 -1.84
CA SER A 178 18.34 -4.99 -2.79
C SER A 178 17.59 -3.83 -2.17
N SER A 179 17.92 -2.61 -2.62
CA SER A 179 17.21 -1.38 -2.27
C SER A 179 15.80 -1.26 -2.90
N LEU A 180 15.40 -2.24 -3.69
CA LEU A 180 14.00 -2.35 -4.17
C LEU A 180 13.02 -2.66 -3.03
N PHE A 181 13.50 -3.16 -1.90
CA PHE A 181 12.69 -3.49 -0.74
C PHE A 181 12.78 -2.41 0.31
N GLY A 182 11.62 -2.02 0.84
CA GLY A 182 11.57 -0.99 1.86
C GLY A 182 10.25 -1.00 2.63
N VAL A 183 9.91 0.13 3.19
CA VAL A 183 8.82 0.30 4.14
C VAL A 183 7.69 1.12 3.50
N ASN A 184 6.47 0.64 3.64
CA ASN A 184 5.27 1.47 3.59
C ASN A 184 4.97 1.93 5.01
N TYR A 185 5.22 3.21 5.30
CA TYR A 185 4.97 3.77 6.63
C TYR A 185 3.50 4.17 6.76
N ASP A 186 2.71 3.35 7.47
CA ASP A 186 1.31 3.66 7.79
C ASP A 186 1.23 4.36 9.15
N ILE A 187 0.97 5.67 9.12
CA ILE A 187 0.93 6.53 10.31
C ILE A 187 -0.11 6.06 11.32
N GLY A 188 -1.29 5.62 10.83
CA GLY A 188 -2.37 5.18 11.69
C GLY A 188 -2.10 3.81 12.34
N ASN A 189 -1.49 2.87 11.60
CA ASN A 189 -1.12 1.57 12.18
C ASN A 189 -0.04 1.74 13.25
N SER A 190 0.98 2.56 12.99
CA SER A 190 1.99 2.96 13.99
C SER A 190 1.35 3.54 15.26
N ALA A 191 0.44 4.50 15.10
CA ALA A 191 -0.27 5.11 16.24
C ALA A 191 -1.11 4.10 17.03
N ALA A 192 -1.80 3.19 16.32
CA ALA A 192 -2.60 2.14 16.96
C ALA A 192 -1.76 1.12 17.75
N LEU A 193 -0.53 0.87 17.31
CA LEU A 193 0.45 0.01 17.99
C LEU A 193 1.19 0.73 19.11
N GLY A 194 1.07 2.06 19.19
CA GLY A 194 1.74 2.88 20.20
C GLY A 194 3.22 3.13 19.94
N PHE A 195 3.64 3.02 18.66
CA PHE A 195 5.02 3.31 18.31
C PHE A 195 5.28 4.81 18.29
N GLU A 196 6.51 5.19 18.64
CA GLU A 196 6.95 6.59 18.66
C GLU A 196 7.61 6.93 17.31
N PRO A 197 7.14 7.98 16.61
CA PRO A 197 7.70 8.37 15.31
C PRO A 197 9.23 8.53 15.34
N LYS A 198 9.78 9.09 16.40
CA LYS A 198 11.22 9.25 16.57
C LYS A 198 11.97 7.90 16.51
N GLU A 199 11.46 6.88 17.18
CA GLU A 199 12.08 5.54 17.21
C GLU A 199 11.97 4.86 15.86
N GLU A 200 10.81 4.97 15.21
CA GLU A 200 10.56 4.42 13.88
C GLU A 200 11.49 5.04 12.84
N PHE A 201 11.58 6.37 12.80
CA PHE A 201 12.47 7.06 11.86
C PHE A 201 13.95 6.83 12.15
N GLN A 202 14.35 6.66 13.41
CA GLN A 202 15.72 6.24 13.76
C GLN A 202 16.02 4.83 13.28
N ALA A 203 15.04 3.94 13.27
CA ALA A 203 15.21 2.56 12.84
C ALA A 203 15.25 2.42 11.33
N TYR A 204 14.27 2.98 10.60
CA TYR A 204 14.07 2.64 9.18
C TYR A 204 13.72 3.81 8.24
N ALA A 205 13.99 5.07 8.62
CA ALA A 205 13.69 6.22 7.74
C ALA A 205 14.31 6.09 6.33
N ALA A 206 15.53 5.54 6.23
CA ALA A 206 16.22 5.37 4.96
C ALA A 206 15.59 4.33 4.03
N TYR A 207 14.68 3.52 4.54
CA TYR A 207 13.99 2.47 3.81
C TYR A 207 12.54 2.85 3.43
N ILE A 208 12.04 4.03 3.82
CA ILE A 208 10.66 4.43 3.54
C ILE A 208 10.49 4.71 2.03
N LEU A 209 9.66 3.91 1.36
CA LEU A 209 9.33 4.01 -0.07
C LEU A 209 7.95 4.65 -0.31
N ASN A 210 7.00 4.45 0.60
CA ASN A 210 5.64 4.96 0.52
C ASN A 210 5.11 5.31 1.91
N VAL A 211 4.14 6.21 1.99
CA VAL A 211 3.53 6.64 3.25
C VAL A 211 2.01 6.64 3.13
N HIS A 212 1.33 5.94 4.05
CA HIS A 212 -0.11 6.03 4.21
C HIS A 212 -0.47 7.02 5.32
N ILE A 213 -1.28 8.01 4.97
CA ILE A 213 -1.85 8.98 5.89
C ILE A 213 -3.19 8.45 6.39
N LYS A 214 -3.19 7.99 7.59
CA LYS A 214 -4.33 7.42 8.31
C LYS A 214 -4.25 7.83 9.77
N ASP A 215 -5.38 7.92 10.44
CA ASP A 215 -5.44 8.13 11.87
C ASP A 215 -6.20 7.01 12.56
N ARG A 216 -5.70 6.56 13.69
CA ARG A 216 -6.30 5.49 14.50
C ARG A 216 -6.17 5.83 15.99
N LYS A 217 -7.12 5.33 16.78
CA LYS A 217 -6.96 5.31 18.24
C LYS A 217 -5.95 4.25 18.66
N LEU A 218 -5.22 4.52 19.72
CA LEU A 218 -4.35 3.53 20.36
C LEU A 218 -5.11 2.23 20.64
N HIS A 219 -4.63 1.11 20.12
CA HIS A 219 -5.29 -0.21 20.13
C HIS A 219 -6.71 -0.20 19.57
N GLY A 220 -7.04 0.81 18.74
CA GLY A 220 -8.39 1.03 18.22
C GLY A 220 -8.48 1.01 16.71
N THR A 221 -9.62 1.48 16.20
CA THR A 221 -9.95 1.52 14.79
C THR A 221 -9.57 2.83 14.13
N THR A 222 -9.66 2.88 12.80
CA THR A 222 -9.47 4.09 11.99
C THR A 222 -10.56 5.12 12.32
N VAL A 223 -10.14 6.36 12.49
CA VAL A 223 -10.97 7.54 12.78
C VAL A 223 -10.63 8.66 11.80
N PRO A 224 -11.46 9.72 11.69
CA PRO A 224 -11.10 10.90 10.90
C PRO A 224 -9.74 11.48 11.31
N LEU A 225 -9.03 12.08 10.36
CA LEU A 225 -7.72 12.69 10.63
C LEU A 225 -7.83 13.77 11.72
N GLY A 226 -7.01 13.66 12.74
CA GLY A 226 -6.99 14.54 13.91
C GLY A 226 -7.84 14.07 15.09
N ASP A 227 -8.67 13.05 14.91
CA ASP A 227 -9.48 12.45 15.97
C ASP A 227 -8.79 11.25 16.64
N GLY A 228 -7.66 10.79 16.09
CA GLY A 228 -6.88 9.65 16.58
C GLY A 228 -5.74 10.01 17.53
N ASP A 229 -4.77 9.12 17.57
CA ASP A 229 -3.57 9.25 18.40
C ASP A 229 -2.29 9.41 17.53
N ALA A 230 -2.44 9.59 16.21
CA ALA A 230 -1.33 9.81 15.30
C ALA A 230 -0.65 11.17 15.57
N LYS A 231 0.66 11.15 15.74
CA LYS A 231 1.48 12.34 16.03
C LYS A 231 1.92 13.01 14.72
N PHE A 232 0.98 13.50 13.91
CA PHE A 232 1.25 14.07 12.59
C PHE A 232 2.37 15.12 12.58
N PRO A 233 2.44 16.10 13.51
CA PRO A 233 3.53 17.08 13.51
C PRO A 233 4.91 16.42 13.62
N ASP A 234 5.06 15.40 14.47
CA ASP A 234 6.33 14.69 14.69
C ASP A 234 6.67 13.86 13.46
N VAL A 235 5.69 13.16 12.87
CA VAL A 235 5.87 12.37 11.65
C VAL A 235 6.33 13.25 10.50
N PHE A 236 5.64 14.36 10.23
CA PHE A 236 6.03 15.26 9.14
C PHE A 236 7.37 15.94 9.38
N TYR A 237 7.71 16.26 10.63
CA TYR A 237 9.04 16.72 10.99
C TYR A 237 10.11 15.70 10.61
N HIS A 238 9.92 14.44 10.97
CA HIS A 238 10.89 13.38 10.68
C HIS A 238 10.96 13.03 9.18
N LEU A 239 9.84 13.04 8.45
CA LEU A 239 9.84 12.91 6.99
C LEU A 239 10.66 14.02 6.31
N ASP A 240 10.52 15.26 6.75
CA ASP A 240 11.32 16.39 6.23
C ASP A 240 12.81 16.22 6.55
N GLN A 241 13.16 15.82 7.79
CA GLN A 241 14.54 15.60 8.20
C GLN A 241 15.21 14.42 7.45
N SER A 242 14.45 13.40 7.07
CA SER A 242 14.95 12.26 6.27
C SER A 242 15.03 12.57 4.77
N ASN A 243 14.63 13.76 4.33
CA ASN A 243 14.52 14.17 2.93
C ASN A 243 13.59 13.23 2.12
N TYR A 244 12.55 12.71 2.75
CA TYR A 244 11.55 11.91 2.05
C TYR A 244 10.90 12.73 0.93
N SER A 245 10.86 12.18 -0.27
CA SER A 245 10.30 12.83 -1.46
C SER A 245 9.29 11.94 -2.22
N GLY A 246 8.89 10.85 -1.60
CA GLY A 246 7.89 9.92 -2.15
C GLY A 246 6.46 10.43 -2.03
N ASN A 247 5.51 9.54 -2.21
CA ASN A 247 4.09 9.87 -2.18
C ASN A 247 3.52 9.82 -0.76
N LEU A 248 2.49 10.62 -0.52
CA LEU A 248 1.66 10.61 0.68
C LEU A 248 0.26 10.19 0.27
N ILE A 249 -0.17 8.99 0.65
CA ILE A 249 -1.44 8.39 0.23
C ILE A 249 -2.47 8.50 1.35
N LEU A 250 -3.54 9.23 1.10
CA LEU A 250 -4.65 9.36 2.04
C LEU A 250 -5.44 8.06 2.12
N GLN A 251 -5.30 7.35 3.23
CA GLN A 251 -6.08 6.16 3.59
C GLN A 251 -7.03 6.51 4.75
N THR A 252 -7.82 7.55 4.56
CA THR A 252 -8.68 8.14 5.60
C THR A 252 -9.81 7.23 6.03
N ALA A 253 -10.45 7.58 7.15
CA ALA A 253 -11.68 6.93 7.60
C ALA A 253 -12.78 7.04 6.55
N ARG A 254 -13.69 6.06 6.55
CA ARG A 254 -14.84 6.05 5.64
C ARG A 254 -15.93 6.99 6.15
N SER A 255 -16.51 7.75 5.23
CA SER A 255 -17.66 8.60 5.56
C SER A 255 -18.90 7.77 5.90
N SER A 256 -19.63 8.20 6.93
CA SER A 256 -20.89 7.56 7.33
C SER A 256 -22.13 8.11 6.62
N ASN A 257 -22.00 9.25 5.91
CA ASN A 257 -23.11 10.00 5.33
C ASN A 257 -23.10 10.03 3.79
N HIS A 258 -22.42 9.10 3.13
CA HIS A 258 -22.25 9.03 1.68
C HIS A 258 -21.52 10.24 1.04
N ASP A 259 -20.92 11.10 1.84
CA ASP A 259 -20.00 12.13 1.36
C ASP A 259 -18.57 11.57 1.36
N TYR A 260 -18.18 11.01 0.24
CA TYR A 260 -16.87 10.36 0.10
C TYR A 260 -15.73 11.35 -0.21
N LYS A 261 -16.05 12.62 -0.49
CA LYS A 261 -15.07 13.64 -0.85
C LYS A 261 -14.56 14.43 0.37
N THR A 262 -15.42 14.68 1.34
CA THR A 262 -15.05 15.45 2.56
C THR A 262 -13.95 14.78 3.41
N PRO A 263 -13.86 13.43 3.56
CA PRO A 263 -12.79 12.81 4.32
C PRO A 263 -11.40 12.86 3.67
N LEU A 264 -11.30 13.23 2.40
CA LEU A 264 -10.05 13.43 1.68
C LEU A 264 -9.63 14.89 1.68
#